data_3b838433852e64348983ad14c78a034c
#
_entry.id   3b838433852e64348983ad14c78a034c
#
_cell.length_a   1.000
_cell.length_b   1.000
_cell.length_c   1.000
_cell.angle_alpha   90.00
_cell.angle_beta   90.00
_cell.angle_gamma   90.00
#
_symmetry.space_group_name_H-M   'P 1'
#
loop_
_entity.id
_entity.type
_entity.pdbx_description
1 polymer ?
#
loop_
_entity_poly.entity_id
_entity_poly.type
_entity_poly.pdbx_seq_one_letter_code
_entity_poly.pdbx_strand_id
1 'polypeptide(L)'
;MSFTINGKTYYIFNIKRIKGKESYVGQSTYDEGIIFIEIGNIEQMLITLKHELMHVWLFENGHKNQKGDEIFSYEDLCEYSALAHDSIERIYREYKKRVL
;
A
#
# COMPACT_ATOMS: atom_id res chain seq x y z
N MET A 1 11.40 6.59 2.51
CA MET A 1 10.93 7.00 1.18
C MET A 1 9.54 7.61 1.30
N SER A 2 9.25 8.65 0.53
CA SER A 2 7.91 9.24 0.51
C SER A 2 7.36 9.26 -0.90
N PHE A 3 6.04 9.35 -0.99
CA PHE A 3 5.32 9.46 -2.26
C PHE A 3 4.01 10.21 -2.04
N THR A 4 3.37 10.60 -3.12
CA THR A 4 2.10 11.32 -3.06
C THR A 4 1.05 10.59 -3.90
N ILE A 5 -0.12 10.38 -3.33
CA ILE A 5 -1.29 9.89 -4.05
C ILE A 5 -2.42 10.86 -3.78
N ASN A 6 -3.01 11.38 -4.85
CA ASN A 6 -4.16 12.29 -4.80
C ASN A 6 -3.94 13.48 -3.85
N GLY A 7 -2.72 14.02 -3.86
CA GLY A 7 -2.35 15.17 -3.04
C GLY A 7 -1.93 14.86 -1.60
N LYS A 8 -2.08 13.63 -1.15
CA LYS A 8 -1.70 13.19 0.19
C LYS A 8 -0.31 12.56 0.16
N THR A 9 0.58 13.02 1.05
CA THR A 9 1.92 12.47 1.18
C THR A 9 1.94 11.32 2.17
N TYR A 10 2.59 10.24 1.76
CA TYR A 10 2.80 9.05 2.58
C TYR A 10 4.28 8.76 2.72
N TYR A 11 4.65 8.14 3.81
CA TYR A 11 6.02 7.70 4.10
C TYR A 11 6.05 6.19 4.27
N ILE A 12 7.05 5.55 3.64
CA ILE A 12 7.26 4.11 3.73
C ILE A 12 8.43 3.87 4.68
N PHE A 13 8.20 3.07 5.73
CA PHE A 13 9.22 2.66 6.68
C PHE A 13 9.36 1.15 6.63
N ASN A 14 10.62 0.68 6.53
CA ASN A 14 10.96 -0.74 6.64
C ASN A 14 11.30 -0.99 8.11
N ILE A 15 10.58 -1.90 8.74
CA ILE A 15 10.74 -2.20 10.16
C ILE A 15 10.97 -3.68 10.37
N LYS A 16 11.61 -4.04 11.49
CA LYS A 16 11.93 -5.45 11.76
C LYS A 16 10.69 -6.28 12.05
N ARG A 17 9.70 -5.68 12.70
CA ARG A 17 8.48 -6.39 13.09
C ARG A 17 7.35 -5.41 13.32
N ILE A 18 6.15 -5.76 12.84
CA ILE A 18 4.95 -4.98 13.12
C ILE A 18 4.42 -5.39 14.48
N LYS A 19 4.56 -4.48 15.44
CA LYS A 19 4.22 -4.74 16.84
C LYS A 19 2.73 -5.01 17.01
N GLY A 20 2.41 -6.10 17.72
CA GLY A 20 1.03 -6.48 17.98
C GLY A 20 0.29 -7.09 16.82
N LYS A 21 0.97 -7.28 15.68
CA LYS A 21 0.38 -7.79 14.44
C LYS A 21 1.25 -8.88 13.86
N GLU A 22 1.49 -9.94 14.61
CA GLU A 22 2.47 -10.98 14.26
C GLU A 22 2.24 -11.65 12.89
N SER A 23 0.99 -11.71 12.44
CA SER A 23 0.67 -12.28 11.15
C SER A 23 0.76 -11.27 9.99
N TYR A 24 1.00 -10.00 10.29
CA TYR A 24 1.04 -8.95 9.28
C TYR A 24 2.47 -8.64 8.89
N VAL A 25 2.72 -8.55 7.59
CA VAL A 25 4.02 -8.15 7.03
C VAL A 25 3.99 -6.73 6.47
N GLY A 26 2.81 -6.10 6.46
CA GLY A 26 2.61 -4.73 6.05
C GLY A 26 1.42 -4.10 6.77
N GLN A 27 1.43 -2.78 6.88
CA GLN A 27 0.35 -2.03 7.51
C GLN A 27 0.32 -0.60 6.96
N SER A 28 -0.89 -0.11 6.69
CA SER A 28 -1.10 1.29 6.27
C SER A 28 -1.87 2.04 7.36
N THR A 29 -1.39 3.23 7.72
CA THR A 29 -2.06 4.14 8.64
C THR A 29 -2.42 5.40 7.88
N TYR A 30 -3.68 5.53 7.51
CA TYR A 30 -4.12 6.58 6.59
C TYR A 30 -4.06 7.98 7.19
N ASP A 31 -4.45 8.11 8.46
CA ASP A 31 -4.47 9.42 9.13
C ASP A 31 -3.06 10.00 9.25
N GLU A 32 -2.09 9.16 9.55
CA GLU A 32 -0.70 9.58 9.69
C GLU A 32 0.05 9.60 8.36
N GLY A 33 -0.49 8.94 7.34
CA GLY A 33 0.17 8.84 6.05
C GLY A 33 1.43 7.98 6.11
N ILE A 34 1.33 6.80 6.74
CA ILE A 34 2.48 5.91 6.94
C ILE A 34 2.15 4.51 6.45
N ILE A 35 3.12 3.91 5.76
CA ILE A 35 3.11 2.49 5.41
C ILE A 35 4.31 1.83 6.09
N PHE A 36 4.05 0.77 6.85
CA PHE A 36 5.11 -0.07 7.42
C PHE A 36 5.24 -1.34 6.59
N ILE A 37 6.48 -1.68 6.22
CA ILE A 37 6.81 -2.92 5.53
C ILE A 37 7.80 -3.67 6.40
N GLU A 38 7.47 -4.89 6.79
CA GLU A 38 8.35 -5.71 7.60
C GLU A 38 9.56 -6.17 6.77
N ILE A 39 10.74 -6.01 7.32
CA ILE A 39 11.99 -6.40 6.66
C ILE A 39 12.07 -7.93 6.61
N GLY A 40 12.35 -8.45 5.43
CA GLY A 40 12.47 -9.89 5.22
C GLY A 40 12.95 -10.17 3.80
N ASN A 41 12.40 -11.20 3.19
CA ASN A 41 12.69 -11.55 1.81
C ASN A 41 12.28 -10.39 0.88
N ILE A 42 13.17 -10.00 -0.04
CA ILE A 42 12.93 -8.87 -0.94
C ILE A 42 11.66 -9.07 -1.77
N GLU A 43 11.46 -10.26 -2.31
CA GLU A 43 10.26 -10.53 -3.11
C GLU A 43 8.98 -10.33 -2.30
N GLN A 44 8.98 -10.79 -1.05
CA GLN A 44 7.85 -10.62 -0.16
C GLN A 44 7.61 -9.14 0.18
N MET A 45 8.70 -8.39 0.42
CA MET A 45 8.60 -6.96 0.68
C MET A 45 7.99 -6.21 -0.49
N LEU A 46 8.37 -6.57 -1.71
CA LEU A 46 7.85 -5.94 -2.93
C LEU A 46 6.36 -6.25 -3.13
N ILE A 47 5.94 -7.48 -2.89
CA ILE A 47 4.54 -7.88 -2.96
C ILE A 47 3.73 -7.14 -1.89
N THR A 48 4.25 -7.09 -0.68
CA THR A 48 3.62 -6.40 0.45
C THR A 48 3.41 -4.92 0.13
N LEU A 49 4.42 -4.28 -0.46
CA LEU A 49 4.29 -2.88 -0.85
C LEU A 49 3.14 -2.67 -1.82
N LYS A 50 3.04 -3.49 -2.86
CA LYS A 50 1.93 -3.39 -3.83
C LYS A 50 0.58 -3.54 -3.15
N HIS A 51 0.48 -4.47 -2.22
CA HIS A 51 -0.74 -4.70 -1.44
C HIS A 51 -1.12 -3.44 -0.65
N GLU A 52 -0.17 -2.87 0.09
CA GLU A 52 -0.42 -1.67 0.89
C GLU A 52 -0.71 -0.44 0.01
N LEU A 53 -0.03 -0.31 -1.12
CA LEU A 53 -0.29 0.78 -2.06
C LEU A 53 -1.71 0.70 -2.63
N MET A 54 -2.23 -0.49 -2.86
CA MET A 54 -3.61 -0.64 -3.33
C MET A 54 -4.61 -0.19 -2.26
N HIS A 55 -4.37 -0.52 -0.99
CA HIS A 55 -5.18 -0.01 0.12
C HIS A 55 -5.17 1.51 0.16
N VAL A 56 -3.99 2.11 0.06
CA VAL A 56 -3.84 3.58 0.08
C VAL A 56 -4.56 4.20 -1.10
N TRP A 57 -4.40 3.64 -2.29
CA TRP A 57 -5.06 4.16 -3.49
C TRP A 57 -6.58 4.15 -3.35
N LEU A 58 -7.13 3.04 -2.87
CA LEU A 58 -8.58 2.92 -2.65
C LEU A 58 -9.06 3.95 -1.63
N PHE A 59 -8.34 4.10 -0.53
CA PHE A 59 -8.69 5.07 0.50
C PHE A 59 -8.67 6.51 -0.03
N GLU A 60 -7.57 6.91 -0.69
CA GLU A 60 -7.39 8.29 -1.13
C GLU A 60 -8.29 8.66 -2.31
N ASN A 61 -8.81 7.70 -3.04
CA ASN A 61 -9.73 7.94 -4.15
C ASN A 61 -11.20 7.71 -3.77
N GLY A 62 -11.49 7.62 -2.47
CA GLY A 62 -12.86 7.56 -1.99
C GLY A 62 -13.55 6.21 -2.07
N HIS A 63 -12.78 5.15 -2.34
CA HIS A 63 -13.31 3.78 -2.41
C HIS A 63 -13.10 3.03 -1.10
N LYS A 64 -12.85 3.76 -0.04
CA LYS A 64 -12.63 3.18 1.28
C LYS A 64 -13.95 2.71 1.89
N ASN A 65 -13.87 1.67 2.68
CA ASN A 65 -14.96 1.24 3.54
C ASN A 65 -14.65 1.64 4.98
N GLN A 66 -15.51 2.46 5.57
CA GLN A 66 -15.33 2.93 6.94
C GLN A 66 -15.43 1.82 7.98
N LYS A 67 -16.12 0.73 7.64
CA LYS A 67 -16.29 -0.43 8.53
C LYS A 67 -15.39 -1.60 8.16
N GLY A 68 -14.64 -1.50 7.07
CA GLY A 68 -13.75 -2.56 6.61
C GLY A 68 -14.44 -3.77 6.00
N ASP A 69 -15.70 -3.65 5.62
CA ASP A 69 -16.50 -4.76 5.12
C ASP A 69 -17.17 -4.50 3.77
N GLU A 70 -16.66 -3.55 2.98
CA GLU A 70 -17.14 -3.34 1.63
C GLU A 70 -16.81 -4.52 0.74
N ILE A 71 -17.78 -4.87 -0.11
CA ILE A 71 -17.62 -5.93 -1.08
C ILE A 71 -17.59 -5.29 -2.46
N PHE A 72 -16.48 -5.49 -3.18
CA PHE A 72 -16.35 -5.03 -4.55
C PHE A 72 -16.76 -6.15 -5.49
N SER A 73 -17.46 -5.80 -6.57
CA SER A 73 -17.71 -6.75 -7.65
C SER A 73 -16.41 -7.04 -8.40
N TYR A 74 -16.40 -8.10 -9.20
CA TYR A 74 -15.25 -8.38 -10.07
C TYR A 74 -14.98 -7.23 -11.03
N GLU A 75 -16.04 -6.60 -11.55
CA GLU A 75 -15.88 -5.44 -12.43
C GLU A 75 -15.23 -4.26 -11.69
N ASP A 76 -15.66 -4.01 -10.45
CA ASP A 76 -15.05 -2.96 -9.63
C ASP A 76 -13.56 -3.22 -9.41
N LEU A 77 -13.19 -4.46 -9.08
CA LEU A 77 -11.81 -4.82 -8.86
C LEU A 77 -10.96 -4.63 -10.12
N CYS A 78 -11.50 -5.02 -11.28
CA CYS A 78 -10.81 -4.82 -12.54
C CYS A 78 -10.64 -3.35 -12.86
N GLU A 79 -11.68 -2.55 -12.66
CA GLU A 79 -11.64 -1.11 -12.90
C GLU A 79 -10.66 -0.41 -11.99
N TYR A 80 -10.72 -0.68 -10.68
CA TYR A 80 -9.83 -0.03 -9.72
C TYR A 80 -8.37 -0.44 -9.95
N SER A 81 -8.12 -1.69 -10.28
CA SER A 81 -6.77 -2.16 -10.60
C SER A 81 -6.21 -1.44 -11.83
N ALA A 82 -7.03 -1.26 -12.85
CA ALA A 82 -6.62 -0.56 -14.07
C ALA A 82 -6.32 0.92 -13.78
N LEU A 83 -7.19 1.58 -13.04
CA LEU A 83 -7.01 2.99 -12.68
C LEU A 83 -5.80 3.23 -11.79
N ALA A 84 -5.53 2.32 -10.87
CA ALA A 84 -4.45 2.45 -9.90
C ALA A 84 -3.08 2.06 -10.45
N HIS A 85 -3.04 1.31 -11.54
CA HIS A 85 -1.82 0.66 -12.03
C HIS A 85 -0.63 1.61 -12.16
N ASP A 86 -0.81 2.72 -12.87
CA ASP A 86 0.30 3.62 -13.17
C ASP A 86 0.88 4.27 -11.92
N SER A 87 0.03 4.69 -10.99
CA SER A 87 0.47 5.29 -9.73
C SER A 87 1.23 4.28 -8.88
N ILE A 88 0.69 3.08 -8.75
CA ILE A 88 1.32 2.01 -7.96
C ILE A 88 2.65 1.60 -8.58
N GLU A 89 2.69 1.42 -9.90
CA GLU A 89 3.89 1.01 -10.62
C GLU A 89 5.02 2.02 -10.46
N ARG A 90 4.71 3.31 -10.53
CA ARG A 90 5.68 4.38 -10.36
C ARG A 90 6.32 4.34 -8.97
N ILE A 91 5.50 4.20 -7.93
CA ILE A 91 5.97 4.16 -6.55
C ILE A 91 6.75 2.86 -6.31
N TYR A 92 6.25 1.75 -6.81
CA TYR A 92 6.89 0.44 -6.71
C TYR A 92 8.29 0.44 -7.29
N ARG A 93 8.48 1.01 -8.48
CA ARG A 93 9.79 1.08 -9.14
C ARG A 93 10.79 1.88 -8.31
N GLU A 94 10.35 2.98 -7.75
CA GLU A 94 11.22 3.81 -6.91
C GLU A 94 11.63 3.08 -5.63
N TYR A 95 10.70 2.41 -4.98
CA TYR A 95 10.99 1.61 -3.80
C TYR A 95 11.94 0.46 -4.12
N LYS A 96 11.71 -0.22 -5.23
CA LYS A 96 12.54 -1.34 -5.66
C LYS A 96 14.01 -0.94 -5.81
N LYS A 97 14.26 0.23 -6.38
CA LYS A 97 15.63 0.75 -6.50
C LYS A 97 16.30 0.94 -5.15
N ARG A 98 15.53 1.29 -4.12
CA ARG A 98 16.08 1.58 -2.79
C ARG A 98 16.37 0.33 -1.97
N VAL A 99 15.66 -0.76 -2.20
CA VAL A 99 15.81 -2.00 -1.42
C VAL A 99 16.66 -3.07 -2.14
N LEU A 100 17.01 -2.85 -3.40
CA LEU A 100 17.88 -3.77 -4.16
C LEU A 100 19.38 -3.38 -4.12
#